data_e51192751cbb4640547473553955e24f
#
_entry.id   e51192751cbb4640547473553955e24f
#
_cell.length_a   1.000
_cell.length_b   1.000
_cell.length_c   1.000
_cell.angle_alpha   90.00
_cell.angle_beta   90.00
_cell.angle_gamma   90.00
#
_symmetry.space_group_name_H-M   'P 1'
#
loop_
_entity.id
_entity.type
_entity.pdbx_description
1 polymer ?
#
loop_
_entity_poly.entity_id
_entity_poly.type
_entity_poly.pdbx_seq_one_letter_code
_entity_poly.pdbx_strand_id
1 'polypeptide(L)'
;DSSTSRGLGDVYKRQIQELEREMEDGDFWNDPVVSQNKMKTLKSMKDDVATYEKLATQFDDIETLIEMGYEENDASLIPEIEEMLSEFVTTFDNIRIKTLLSGEYDGDNAILSLHAGAGGTESCDWAQMLFRMYSKWADSRGYELVVLDSLDGDEAGIKSITFQINGENAYGYLKSEKGVHRLVRISPFNAAGKRQTSFVSCDVMPDIEEDLDIEINEDDLRIDTYRSSGAGGQHINKTSS
;
A
#
# COMPACT_ATOMS: atom_id res chain seq x y z
N ASP A 1 -23.16 19.39 5.11
CA ASP A 1 -22.82 20.82 4.96
C ASP A 1 -22.16 21.06 3.60
N SER A 2 -23.00 21.42 2.58
CA SER A 2 -22.57 21.67 1.21
C SER A 2 -21.59 22.84 1.05
N SER A 3 -21.49 23.73 2.04
CA SER A 3 -20.59 24.89 2.03
C SER A 3 -19.12 24.53 2.28
N THR A 4 -18.87 23.53 3.12
CA THR A 4 -17.50 23.07 3.46
C THR A 4 -16.87 22.26 2.32
N SER A 5 -17.68 21.49 1.62
CA SER A 5 -17.24 20.66 0.47
C SER A 5 -16.87 21.53 -0.76
N ARG A 6 -17.62 22.62 -1.01
CA ARG A 6 -17.27 23.58 -2.07
C ARG A 6 -15.96 24.32 -1.79
N GLY A 7 -15.66 24.64 -0.54
CA GLY A 7 -14.42 25.29 -0.15
C GLY A 7 -13.16 24.44 -0.37
N LEU A 8 -13.22 23.11 -0.13
CA LEU A 8 -12.10 22.21 -0.37
C LEU A 8 -11.78 22.09 -1.88
N GLY A 9 -12.79 21.91 -2.72
CA GLY A 9 -12.61 21.84 -4.16
C GLY A 9 -11.94 23.10 -4.74
N ASP A 10 -12.31 24.28 -4.23
CA ASP A 10 -11.73 25.56 -4.64
C ASP A 10 -10.28 25.71 -4.21
N VAL A 11 -9.90 25.17 -3.05
CA VAL A 11 -8.50 25.15 -2.56
C VAL A 11 -7.64 24.25 -3.45
N TYR A 12 -8.10 23.04 -3.76
CA TYR A 12 -7.36 22.13 -4.67
C TYR A 12 -7.22 22.72 -6.07
N LYS A 13 -8.26 23.34 -6.62
CA LYS A 13 -8.19 23.99 -7.93
C LYS A 13 -7.18 25.15 -7.96
N ARG A 14 -7.05 25.92 -6.86
CA ARG A 14 -6.03 26.96 -6.75
C ARG A 14 -4.62 26.39 -6.69
N GLN A 15 -4.40 25.34 -5.89
CA GLN A 15 -3.11 24.67 -5.80
C GLN A 15 -2.67 24.06 -7.15
N ILE A 16 -3.61 23.47 -7.88
CA ILE A 16 -3.37 22.96 -9.23
C ILE A 16 -2.91 24.11 -10.14
N GLN A 17 -3.59 25.25 -10.12
CA GLN A 17 -3.21 26.41 -10.93
C GLN A 17 -1.85 27.00 -10.53
N GLU A 18 -1.52 27.01 -9.26
CA GLU A 18 -0.21 27.46 -8.77
C GLU A 18 0.91 26.53 -9.25
N LEU A 19 0.74 25.21 -9.12
CA LEU A 19 1.71 24.22 -9.61
C LEU A 19 1.85 24.27 -11.14
N GLU A 20 0.76 24.46 -11.88
CA GLU A 20 0.81 24.62 -13.33
C GLU A 20 1.62 25.88 -13.74
N ARG A 21 1.46 26.98 -13.02
CA ARG A 21 2.26 28.20 -13.26
C ARG A 21 3.74 28.02 -12.93
N GLU A 22 4.04 27.31 -11.84
CA GLU A 22 5.43 26.97 -11.51
C GLU A 22 6.09 26.12 -12.61
N MET A 23 5.33 25.22 -13.26
CA MET A 23 5.84 24.39 -14.36
C MET A 23 6.09 25.19 -15.66
N GLU A 24 5.46 26.36 -15.83
CA GLU A 24 5.72 27.27 -16.95
C GLU A 24 7.06 28.03 -16.79
N ASP A 25 7.61 28.06 -15.57
CA ASP A 25 8.89 28.68 -15.30
C ASP A 25 10.05 27.82 -15.82
N GLY A 26 11.00 28.42 -16.56
CA GLY A 26 12.15 27.71 -17.12
C GLY A 26 13.04 27.07 -16.04
N ASP A 27 13.08 27.64 -14.84
CA ASP A 27 13.90 27.16 -13.72
C ASP A 27 13.32 25.92 -13.06
N PHE A 28 12.05 25.62 -13.28
CA PHE A 28 11.38 24.41 -12.74
C PHE A 28 12.10 23.11 -13.11
N TRP A 29 12.68 23.05 -14.31
CA TRP A 29 13.30 21.85 -14.88
C TRP A 29 14.77 21.67 -14.49
N ASN A 30 15.34 22.59 -13.71
CA ASN A 30 16.74 22.52 -13.29
C ASN A 30 17.01 21.40 -12.27
N ASP A 31 16.00 20.99 -11.49
CA ASP A 31 16.08 19.86 -10.58
C ASP A 31 15.08 18.76 -10.99
N PRO A 32 15.58 17.67 -11.61
CA PRO A 32 14.71 16.60 -12.12
C PRO A 32 13.90 15.89 -11.03
N VAL A 33 14.47 15.73 -9.82
CA VAL A 33 13.80 15.02 -8.71
C VAL A 33 12.63 15.85 -8.17
N VAL A 34 12.89 17.13 -7.89
CA VAL A 34 11.85 18.06 -7.41
C VAL A 34 10.75 18.22 -8.46
N SER A 35 11.11 18.34 -9.74
CA SER A 35 10.16 18.46 -10.84
C SER A 35 9.26 17.23 -10.96
N GLN A 36 9.85 16.03 -10.86
CA GLN A 36 9.11 14.76 -10.94
C GLN A 36 8.14 14.60 -9.77
N ASN A 37 8.56 14.94 -8.56
CA ASN A 37 7.69 14.91 -7.38
C ASN A 37 6.52 15.89 -7.49
N LYS A 38 6.77 17.11 -7.94
CA LYS A 38 5.71 18.12 -8.18
C LYS A 38 4.75 17.68 -9.29
N MET A 39 5.23 17.05 -10.35
CA MET A 39 4.37 16.49 -11.41
C MET A 39 3.50 15.36 -10.89
N LYS A 40 4.04 14.46 -10.05
CA LYS A 40 3.28 13.38 -9.39
C LYS A 40 2.17 13.97 -8.51
N THR A 41 2.49 14.98 -7.71
CA THR A 41 1.52 15.68 -6.86
C THR A 41 0.43 16.36 -7.68
N LEU A 42 0.80 17.07 -8.75
CA LEU A 42 -0.17 17.72 -9.65
C LEU A 42 -1.12 16.72 -10.29
N LYS A 43 -0.58 15.59 -10.76
CA LYS A 43 -1.39 14.50 -11.34
C LYS A 43 -2.38 13.95 -10.30
N SER A 44 -1.90 13.63 -9.10
CA SER A 44 -2.77 13.13 -8.02
C SER A 44 -3.90 14.11 -7.69
N MET A 45 -3.60 15.41 -7.55
CA MET A 45 -4.62 16.43 -7.29
C MET A 45 -5.65 16.55 -8.41
N LYS A 46 -5.22 16.46 -9.68
CA LYS A 46 -6.13 16.48 -10.84
C LYS A 46 -7.03 15.26 -10.86
N ASP A 47 -6.49 14.08 -10.57
CA ASP A 47 -7.23 12.82 -10.52
C ASP A 47 -8.27 12.85 -9.37
N ASP A 48 -7.93 13.42 -8.22
CA ASP A 48 -8.84 13.60 -7.09
C ASP A 48 -9.99 14.55 -7.43
N VAL A 49 -9.70 15.69 -8.06
CA VAL A 49 -10.73 16.65 -8.50
C VAL A 49 -11.65 16.03 -9.56
N ALA A 50 -11.09 15.35 -10.56
CA ALA A 50 -11.86 14.69 -11.61
C ALA A 50 -12.77 13.60 -11.03
N THR A 51 -12.27 12.85 -10.05
CA THR A 51 -13.03 11.79 -9.38
C THR A 51 -14.19 12.37 -8.57
N TYR A 52 -13.96 13.48 -7.87
CA TYR A 52 -15.03 14.20 -7.16
C TYR A 52 -16.10 14.75 -8.12
N GLU A 53 -15.67 15.39 -9.21
CA GLU A 53 -16.60 15.93 -10.21
C GLU A 53 -17.45 14.82 -10.86
N LYS A 54 -16.84 13.67 -11.15
CA LYS A 54 -17.55 12.49 -11.66
C LYS A 54 -18.61 12.01 -10.67
N LEU A 55 -18.26 11.91 -9.38
CA LEU A 55 -19.21 11.50 -8.34
C LEU A 55 -20.35 12.51 -8.18
N ALA A 56 -20.05 13.80 -8.20
CA ALA A 56 -21.08 14.84 -8.12
C ALA A 56 -22.08 14.73 -9.29
N THR A 57 -21.55 14.55 -10.50
CA THR A 57 -22.40 14.35 -11.70
C THR A 57 -23.26 13.08 -11.58
N GLN A 58 -22.66 11.95 -11.15
CA GLN A 58 -23.43 10.71 -10.96
C GLN A 58 -24.54 10.87 -9.91
N PHE A 59 -24.28 11.62 -8.84
CA PHE A 59 -25.29 11.91 -7.83
C PHE A 59 -26.44 12.74 -8.39
N ASP A 60 -26.13 13.81 -9.12
CA ASP A 60 -27.12 14.68 -9.76
C ASP A 60 -27.97 13.91 -10.80
N ASP A 61 -27.34 13.01 -11.56
CA ASP A 61 -28.02 12.14 -12.53
C ASP A 61 -29.00 11.19 -11.85
N ILE A 62 -28.58 10.55 -10.73
CA ILE A 62 -29.44 9.66 -9.93
C ILE A 62 -30.62 10.46 -9.35
N GLU A 63 -30.38 11.63 -8.78
CA GLU A 63 -31.44 12.50 -8.23
C GLU A 63 -32.43 12.88 -9.29
N THR A 64 -31.97 13.29 -10.49
CA THR A 64 -32.79 13.63 -11.63
C THR A 64 -33.68 12.46 -12.08
N LEU A 65 -33.13 11.25 -12.20
CA LEU A 65 -33.88 10.06 -12.58
C LEU A 65 -34.93 9.68 -11.53
N ILE A 66 -34.64 9.87 -10.26
CA ILE A 66 -35.60 9.64 -9.18
C ILE A 66 -36.74 10.64 -9.28
N GLU A 67 -36.47 11.94 -9.49
CA GLU A 67 -37.49 12.98 -9.67
C GLU A 67 -38.38 12.70 -10.87
N MET A 68 -37.79 12.36 -12.02
CA MET A 68 -38.54 11.99 -13.23
C MET A 68 -39.44 10.77 -12.99
N GLY A 69 -38.94 9.73 -12.33
CA GLY A 69 -39.72 8.55 -11.99
C GLY A 69 -40.91 8.84 -11.09
N TYR A 70 -40.78 9.79 -10.17
CA TYR A 70 -41.88 10.24 -9.33
C TYR A 70 -42.90 11.11 -10.09
N GLU A 71 -42.43 12.03 -10.92
CA GLU A 71 -43.33 12.94 -11.70
C GLU A 71 -44.17 12.17 -12.73
N GLU A 72 -43.54 11.22 -13.45
CA GLU A 72 -44.18 10.40 -14.47
C GLU A 72 -44.89 9.15 -13.91
N ASN A 73 -44.70 8.87 -12.61
CA ASN A 73 -45.16 7.63 -11.94
C ASN A 73 -44.70 6.37 -12.68
N ASP A 74 -43.46 6.40 -13.19
CA ASP A 74 -42.87 5.33 -13.99
C ASP A 74 -41.93 4.44 -13.15
N ALA A 75 -42.44 3.27 -12.76
CA ALA A 75 -41.70 2.27 -12.01
C ALA A 75 -40.64 1.53 -12.86
N SER A 76 -40.63 1.70 -14.18
CA SER A 76 -39.66 1.02 -15.05
C SER A 76 -38.23 1.57 -14.90
N LEU A 77 -38.04 2.76 -14.33
CA LEU A 77 -36.76 3.38 -14.04
C LEU A 77 -36.06 2.80 -12.78
N ILE A 78 -36.80 2.07 -11.94
CA ILE A 78 -36.24 1.55 -10.67
C ILE A 78 -35.00 0.68 -10.88
N PRO A 79 -34.94 -0.29 -11.80
CA PRO A 79 -33.76 -1.13 -11.98
C PRO A 79 -32.52 -0.33 -12.42
N GLU A 80 -32.70 0.69 -13.26
CA GLU A 80 -31.61 1.56 -13.72
C GLU A 80 -31.06 2.41 -12.57
N ILE A 81 -31.95 2.97 -11.75
CA ILE A 81 -31.57 3.75 -10.56
C ILE A 81 -30.83 2.87 -9.54
N GLU A 82 -31.27 1.63 -9.32
CA GLU A 82 -30.62 0.69 -8.41
C GLU A 82 -29.20 0.32 -8.89
N GLU A 83 -29.02 0.12 -10.19
CA GLU A 83 -27.69 -0.16 -10.77
C GLU A 83 -26.76 1.04 -10.63
N MET A 84 -27.21 2.25 -10.99
CA MET A 84 -26.44 3.48 -10.84
C MET A 84 -26.09 3.76 -9.37
N LEU A 85 -27.03 3.56 -8.45
CA LEU A 85 -26.80 3.74 -7.02
C LEU A 85 -25.78 2.74 -6.49
N SER A 86 -25.82 1.48 -6.92
CA SER A 86 -24.86 0.45 -6.53
C SER A 86 -23.43 0.79 -6.99
N GLU A 87 -23.29 1.29 -8.23
CA GLU A 87 -22.02 1.74 -8.78
C GLU A 87 -21.49 2.98 -8.02
N PHE A 88 -22.38 3.96 -7.76
CA PHE A 88 -22.06 5.15 -6.99
C PHE A 88 -21.55 4.81 -5.59
N VAL A 89 -22.25 3.96 -4.83
CA VAL A 89 -21.87 3.56 -3.49
C VAL A 89 -20.50 2.87 -3.49
N THR A 90 -20.27 1.97 -4.47
CA THR A 90 -18.99 1.27 -4.60
C THR A 90 -17.83 2.26 -4.84
N THR A 91 -18.03 3.22 -5.72
CA THR A 91 -17.03 4.27 -6.04
C THR A 91 -16.82 5.19 -4.84
N PHE A 92 -17.87 5.61 -4.18
CA PHE A 92 -17.84 6.45 -3.00
C PHE A 92 -17.07 5.79 -1.83
N ASP A 93 -17.33 4.51 -1.56
CA ASP A 93 -16.63 3.78 -0.51
C ASP A 93 -15.12 3.66 -0.79
N ASN A 94 -14.73 3.46 -2.05
CA ASN A 94 -13.32 3.43 -2.44
C ASN A 94 -12.63 4.79 -2.18
N ILE A 95 -13.29 5.90 -2.52
CA ILE A 95 -12.76 7.24 -2.27
C ILE A 95 -12.71 7.54 -0.78
N ARG A 96 -13.75 7.16 -0.04
CA ARG A 96 -13.78 7.31 1.41
C ARG A 96 -12.60 6.61 2.08
N ILE A 97 -12.28 5.39 1.67
CA ILE A 97 -11.09 4.69 2.18
C ILE A 97 -9.83 5.48 1.85
N LYS A 98 -9.68 5.95 0.60
CA LYS A 98 -8.52 6.75 0.17
C LYS A 98 -8.35 8.02 1.01
N THR A 99 -9.43 8.72 1.34
CA THR A 99 -9.39 9.95 2.18
C THR A 99 -9.02 9.68 3.64
N LEU A 100 -9.14 8.45 4.13
CA LEU A 100 -8.70 8.06 5.48
C LEU A 100 -7.18 7.80 5.54
N LEU A 101 -6.52 7.63 4.38
CA LEU A 101 -5.08 7.44 4.28
C LEU A 101 -4.40 8.81 4.27
N SER A 102 -4.22 9.39 5.46
CA SER A 102 -3.67 10.74 5.67
C SER A 102 -2.39 10.76 6.53
N GLY A 103 -1.80 9.60 6.79
CA GLY A 103 -0.51 9.48 7.48
C GLY A 103 0.63 9.96 6.60
N GLU A 104 1.74 10.37 7.21
CA GLU A 104 2.94 10.92 6.55
C GLU A 104 3.45 10.03 5.41
N TYR A 105 3.44 8.70 5.61
CA TYR A 105 3.95 7.72 4.66
C TYR A 105 2.83 6.96 3.91
N ASP A 106 1.57 7.31 4.13
CA ASP A 106 0.45 6.56 3.55
C ASP A 106 0.44 6.59 2.02
N GLY A 107 1.00 7.63 1.42
CA GLY A 107 1.15 7.78 -0.04
C GLY A 107 2.24 6.93 -0.67
N ASP A 108 3.13 6.34 0.13
CA ASP A 108 4.34 5.68 -0.34
C ASP A 108 4.08 4.26 -0.85
N ASN A 109 5.09 3.73 -1.54
CA ASN A 109 5.18 2.32 -1.86
C ASN A 109 5.34 1.50 -0.57
N ALA A 110 5.06 0.22 -0.63
CA ALA A 110 5.15 -0.67 0.52
C ALA A 110 6.20 -1.76 0.32
N ILE A 111 7.00 -2.02 1.34
CA ILE A 111 7.89 -3.19 1.42
C ILE A 111 7.30 -4.15 2.44
N LEU A 112 7.00 -5.37 2.01
CA LEU A 112 6.46 -6.43 2.86
C LEU A 112 7.48 -7.53 3.04
N SER A 113 7.59 -8.03 4.27
CA SER A 113 8.39 -9.21 4.60
C SER A 113 7.51 -10.25 5.29
N LEU A 114 7.44 -11.43 4.70
CA LEU A 114 6.73 -12.58 5.26
C LEU A 114 7.75 -13.60 5.78
N HIS A 115 7.59 -14.05 7.01
CA HIS A 115 8.42 -15.09 7.60
C HIS A 115 7.56 -16.21 8.16
N ALA A 116 7.78 -17.44 7.66
CA ALA A 116 7.14 -18.63 8.19
C ALA A 116 7.55 -18.83 9.66
N GLY A 117 6.55 -18.93 10.54
CA GLY A 117 6.72 -19.14 11.97
C GLY A 117 6.50 -20.58 12.39
N ALA A 118 5.85 -20.78 13.53
CA ALA A 118 5.52 -22.11 14.02
C ALA A 118 4.55 -22.83 13.08
N GLY A 119 4.87 -24.07 12.70
CA GLY A 119 4.06 -24.92 11.82
C GLY A 119 4.87 -25.76 10.81
N GLY A 120 6.19 -25.60 10.75
CA GLY A 120 7.07 -26.35 9.81
C GLY A 120 6.65 -26.11 8.34
N THR A 121 6.57 -27.18 7.54
CA THR A 121 6.18 -27.15 6.13
C THR A 121 4.83 -26.45 5.91
N GLU A 122 3.88 -26.62 6.82
CA GLU A 122 2.56 -26.00 6.77
C GLU A 122 2.66 -24.45 6.87
N SER A 123 3.57 -23.92 7.68
CA SER A 123 3.78 -22.48 7.79
C SER A 123 4.46 -21.89 6.55
N CYS A 124 5.34 -22.64 5.90
CA CYS A 124 5.95 -22.24 4.63
C CYS A 124 4.90 -22.18 3.49
N ASP A 125 4.00 -23.16 3.45
CA ASP A 125 2.88 -23.14 2.49
C ASP A 125 1.92 -21.96 2.77
N TRP A 126 1.66 -21.66 4.05
CA TRP A 126 0.86 -20.51 4.43
C TRP A 126 1.50 -19.18 3.98
N ALA A 127 2.83 -19.03 4.12
CA ALA A 127 3.55 -17.85 3.63
C ALA A 127 3.41 -17.69 2.11
N GLN A 128 3.49 -18.81 1.36
CA GLN A 128 3.27 -18.79 -0.09
C GLN A 128 1.84 -18.39 -0.46
N MET A 129 0.84 -18.86 0.31
CA MET A 129 -0.55 -18.46 0.10
C MET A 129 -0.76 -16.97 0.35
N LEU A 130 -0.17 -16.41 1.41
CA LEU A 130 -0.21 -14.97 1.70
C LEU A 130 0.47 -14.16 0.60
N PHE A 131 1.66 -14.55 0.17
CA PHE A 131 2.33 -13.90 -0.95
C PHE A 131 1.48 -13.88 -2.21
N ARG A 132 0.85 -15.02 -2.54
CA ARG A 132 -0.08 -15.08 -3.68
C ARG A 132 -1.29 -14.17 -3.50
N MET A 133 -1.82 -14.05 -2.27
CA MET A 133 -2.94 -13.15 -1.95
C MET A 133 -2.55 -11.69 -2.22
N TYR A 134 -1.40 -11.26 -1.69
CA TYR A 134 -0.91 -9.89 -1.90
C TYR A 134 -0.57 -9.62 -3.37
N SER A 135 0.02 -10.60 -4.09
CA SER A 135 0.29 -10.46 -5.52
C SER A 135 -0.99 -10.22 -6.32
N LYS A 136 -2.03 -11.01 -6.06
CA LYS A 136 -3.33 -10.84 -6.72
C LYS A 136 -4.03 -9.52 -6.36
N TRP A 137 -3.87 -9.08 -5.12
CA TRP A 137 -4.38 -7.78 -4.70
C TRP A 137 -3.65 -6.64 -5.43
N ALA A 138 -2.33 -6.68 -5.52
CA ALA A 138 -1.54 -5.72 -6.27
C ALA A 138 -1.96 -5.68 -7.74
N ASP A 139 -2.07 -6.84 -8.39
CA ASP A 139 -2.53 -6.96 -9.79
C ASP A 139 -3.91 -6.33 -9.98
N SER A 140 -4.86 -6.58 -9.06
CA SER A 140 -6.23 -6.06 -9.16
C SER A 140 -6.30 -4.52 -9.03
N ARG A 141 -5.28 -3.92 -8.42
CA ARG A 141 -5.12 -2.48 -8.29
C ARG A 141 -4.26 -1.84 -9.38
N GLY A 142 -3.67 -2.66 -10.26
CA GLY A 142 -2.71 -2.20 -11.27
C GLY A 142 -1.37 -1.76 -10.67
N TYR A 143 -1.02 -2.29 -9.50
CA TYR A 143 0.26 -2.02 -8.84
C TYR A 143 1.33 -2.98 -9.34
N GLU A 144 2.57 -2.49 -9.40
CA GLU A 144 3.72 -3.31 -9.72
C GLU A 144 4.25 -4.03 -8.47
N LEU A 145 4.52 -5.34 -8.58
CA LEU A 145 5.13 -6.12 -7.51
C LEU A 145 6.53 -6.56 -7.91
N VAL A 146 7.53 -6.25 -7.08
CA VAL A 146 8.94 -6.61 -7.27
C VAL A 146 9.39 -7.47 -6.09
N VAL A 147 9.86 -8.69 -6.36
CA VAL A 147 10.46 -9.55 -5.33
C VAL A 147 11.91 -9.09 -5.09
N LEU A 148 12.22 -8.73 -3.84
CA LEU A 148 13.56 -8.28 -3.44
C LEU A 148 14.43 -9.43 -2.95
N ASP A 149 13.85 -10.34 -2.15
CA ASP A 149 14.53 -11.52 -1.63
C ASP A 149 13.53 -12.66 -1.39
N SER A 150 13.96 -13.90 -1.59
CA SER A 150 13.11 -15.07 -1.36
C SER A 150 13.95 -16.27 -0.94
N LEU A 151 13.50 -16.93 0.11
CA LEU A 151 14.06 -18.18 0.61
C LEU A 151 12.95 -19.24 0.63
N ASP A 152 13.11 -20.29 -0.16
CA ASP A 152 12.17 -21.39 -0.22
C ASP A 152 12.17 -22.25 1.05
N GLY A 153 11.06 -22.91 1.33
CA GLY A 153 10.97 -23.92 2.36
C GLY A 153 11.68 -25.22 1.94
N ASP A 154 12.18 -25.99 2.92
CA ASP A 154 12.96 -27.22 2.64
C ASP A 154 12.16 -28.29 1.88
N GLU A 155 10.84 -28.39 2.09
CA GLU A 155 9.97 -29.38 1.47
C GLU A 155 8.92 -28.74 0.54
N ALA A 156 8.35 -27.60 0.95
CA ALA A 156 7.33 -26.87 0.20
C ALA A 156 7.19 -25.43 0.71
N GLY A 157 6.62 -24.57 -0.13
CA GLY A 157 6.29 -23.21 0.22
C GLY A 157 7.50 -22.29 0.37
N ILE A 158 7.31 -21.16 1.02
CA ILE A 158 8.28 -20.08 1.18
C ILE A 158 8.61 -19.95 2.67
N LYS A 159 9.90 -20.00 3.03
CA LYS A 159 10.35 -19.78 4.40
C LYS A 159 10.40 -18.30 4.77
N SER A 160 10.89 -17.48 3.85
CA SER A 160 10.83 -16.02 3.97
C SER A 160 10.80 -15.38 2.59
N ILE A 161 10.09 -14.27 2.46
CA ILE A 161 10.06 -13.48 1.25
C ILE A 161 9.91 -12.01 1.60
N THR A 162 10.71 -11.18 0.92
CA THR A 162 10.59 -9.72 0.95
C THR A 162 10.27 -9.23 -0.45
N PHE A 163 9.23 -8.44 -0.57
CA PHE A 163 8.77 -7.91 -1.85
C PHE A 163 8.26 -6.49 -1.68
N GLN A 164 8.38 -5.72 -2.75
CA GLN A 164 7.93 -4.34 -2.83
C GLN A 164 6.67 -4.26 -3.68
N ILE A 165 5.72 -3.44 -3.26
CA ILE A 165 4.52 -3.11 -4.03
C ILE A 165 4.55 -1.62 -4.33
N ASN A 166 4.70 -1.29 -5.62
CA ASN A 166 4.77 0.06 -6.13
C ASN A 166 3.39 0.51 -6.59
N GLY A 167 2.86 1.52 -5.94
CA GLY A 167 1.56 2.07 -6.28
C GLY A 167 1.11 3.16 -5.30
N GLU A 168 0.21 4.00 -5.74
CA GLU A 168 -0.33 5.10 -4.94
C GLU A 168 -1.03 4.56 -3.69
N ASN A 169 -0.62 5.05 -2.52
CA ASN A 169 -1.12 4.64 -1.20
C ASN A 169 -0.91 3.15 -0.87
N ALA A 170 0.04 2.48 -1.50
CA ALA A 170 0.29 1.05 -1.25
C ALA A 170 0.58 0.77 0.23
N TYR A 171 1.46 1.58 0.85
CA TYR A 171 1.74 1.46 2.28
C TYR A 171 0.50 1.77 3.14
N GLY A 172 -0.23 2.82 2.82
CA GLY A 172 -1.44 3.21 3.55
C GLY A 172 -2.47 2.08 3.63
N TYR A 173 -2.68 1.34 2.54
CA TYR A 173 -3.57 0.17 2.51
C TYR A 173 -2.99 -1.02 3.27
N LEU A 174 -1.69 -1.27 3.18
CA LEU A 174 -1.06 -2.49 3.66
C LEU A 174 -0.53 -2.40 5.10
N LYS A 175 -0.34 -1.20 5.65
CA LYS A 175 0.20 -0.99 7.01
C LYS A 175 -0.57 -1.75 8.10
N SER A 176 -1.88 -1.93 7.92
CA SER A 176 -2.73 -2.66 8.88
C SER A 176 -2.56 -4.18 8.81
N GLU A 177 -1.91 -4.71 7.76
CA GLU A 177 -1.58 -6.12 7.63
C GLU A 177 -0.37 -6.53 8.48
N LYS A 178 0.36 -5.56 9.04
CA LYS A 178 1.49 -5.83 9.93
C LYS A 178 1.05 -6.61 11.16
N GLY A 179 1.65 -7.79 11.34
CA GLY A 179 1.33 -8.64 12.48
C GLY A 179 1.52 -10.13 12.20
N VAL A 180 0.81 -10.96 12.96
CA VAL A 180 0.89 -12.43 12.84
C VAL A 180 -0.38 -12.96 12.21
N HIS A 181 -0.22 -13.60 11.05
CA HIS A 181 -1.29 -14.23 10.30
C HIS A 181 -1.43 -15.70 10.70
N ARG A 182 -2.62 -16.10 11.11
CA ARG A 182 -2.92 -17.43 11.59
C ARG A 182 -3.77 -18.19 10.58
N LEU A 183 -3.32 -19.39 10.19
CA LEU A 183 -4.09 -20.35 9.40
C LEU A 183 -4.49 -21.55 10.26
N VAL A 184 -5.75 -21.95 10.17
CA VAL A 184 -6.25 -23.18 10.78
C VAL A 184 -7.00 -23.98 9.71
N ARG A 185 -6.43 -25.13 9.31
CA ARG A 185 -7.02 -26.00 8.29
C ARG A 185 -6.66 -27.47 8.53
N ILE A 186 -7.30 -28.37 7.80
CA ILE A 186 -6.83 -29.76 7.66
C ILE A 186 -5.57 -29.70 6.79
N SER A 187 -4.45 -30.21 7.32
CA SER A 187 -3.18 -30.16 6.64
C SER A 187 -3.14 -31.06 5.42
N PRO A 188 -2.78 -30.55 4.23
CA PRO A 188 -2.53 -31.40 3.05
C PRO A 188 -1.25 -32.22 3.17
N PHE A 189 -0.35 -31.88 4.09
CA PHE A 189 0.92 -32.56 4.34
C PHE A 189 0.81 -33.67 5.38
N ASN A 190 -0.34 -33.80 6.05
CA ASN A 190 -0.56 -34.81 7.09
C ASN A 190 -1.50 -35.91 6.60
N ALA A 191 -0.95 -37.11 6.37
CA ALA A 191 -1.71 -38.27 5.89
C ALA A 191 -2.90 -38.66 6.82
N ALA A 192 -2.81 -38.31 8.13
CA ALA A 192 -3.90 -38.58 9.09
C ALA A 192 -5.02 -37.56 9.05
N GLY A 193 -4.96 -36.53 8.17
CA GLY A 193 -6.00 -35.52 8.01
C GLY A 193 -6.24 -34.68 9.27
N LYS A 194 -5.22 -34.48 10.10
CA LYS A 194 -5.35 -33.70 11.35
C LYS A 194 -5.42 -32.22 11.06
N ARG A 195 -6.25 -31.53 11.85
CA ARG A 195 -6.31 -30.07 11.86
C ARG A 195 -5.02 -29.49 12.44
N GLN A 196 -4.36 -28.59 11.69
CA GLN A 196 -3.12 -27.93 12.07
C GLN A 196 -3.34 -26.41 12.18
N THR A 197 -2.50 -25.79 12.98
CA THR A 197 -2.46 -24.34 13.12
C THR A 197 -1.05 -23.85 12.76
N SER A 198 -0.95 -22.88 11.85
CA SER A 198 0.30 -22.33 11.36
C SER A 198 0.29 -20.82 11.48
N PHE A 199 1.46 -20.24 11.66
CA PHE A 199 1.63 -18.82 11.82
C PHE A 199 2.69 -18.29 10.84
N VAL A 200 2.43 -17.08 10.33
CA VAL A 200 3.37 -16.31 9.51
C VAL A 200 3.40 -14.90 10.06
N SER A 201 4.59 -14.35 10.29
CA SER A 201 4.73 -12.93 10.59
C SER A 201 4.76 -12.14 9.28
N CYS A 202 4.01 -11.06 9.24
CA CYS A 202 4.04 -10.06 8.19
C CYS A 202 4.56 -8.75 8.77
N ASP A 203 5.64 -8.24 8.22
CA ASP A 203 6.12 -6.89 8.49
C ASP A 203 5.84 -6.01 7.27
N VAL A 204 5.45 -4.76 7.52
CA VAL A 204 5.14 -3.79 6.47
C VAL A 204 5.86 -2.50 6.80
N MET A 205 6.63 -1.99 5.86
CA MET A 205 7.39 -0.76 5.96
C MET A 205 7.11 0.13 4.74
N PRO A 206 7.11 1.46 4.90
CA PRO A 206 7.09 2.37 3.75
C PRO A 206 8.43 2.30 3.01
N ASP A 207 8.39 2.47 1.70
CA ASP A 207 9.58 2.68 0.87
C ASP A 207 9.89 4.17 0.85
N ILE A 208 10.81 4.58 1.73
CA ILE A 208 11.19 5.98 1.91
C ILE A 208 12.29 6.30 0.91
N GLU A 209 11.95 7.07 -0.14
CA GLU A 209 12.91 7.54 -1.15
C GLU A 209 13.77 8.73 -0.68
N GLU A 210 13.52 9.27 0.50
CA GLU A 210 14.31 10.38 1.02
C GLU A 210 15.69 9.91 1.47
N ASP A 211 16.72 10.45 0.83
CA ASP A 211 18.10 10.41 1.32
C ASP A 211 18.16 11.21 2.64
N LEU A 212 17.90 10.52 3.75
CA LEU A 212 18.14 11.08 5.06
C LEU A 212 19.65 11.21 5.22
N ASP A 213 20.17 12.40 4.98
CA ASP A 213 21.57 12.74 5.24
C ASP A 213 21.80 12.74 6.77
N ILE A 214 21.94 11.53 7.31
CA ILE A 214 22.20 11.33 8.74
C ILE A 214 23.71 11.47 8.95
N GLU A 215 24.14 12.66 9.37
CA GLU A 215 25.50 12.85 9.88
C GLU A 215 25.67 12.10 11.20
N ILE A 216 26.43 11.00 11.16
CA ILE A 216 26.83 10.29 12.37
C ILE A 216 28.11 10.96 12.90
N ASN A 217 28.01 11.65 14.03
CA ASN A 217 29.16 12.22 14.69
C ASN A 217 30.01 11.09 15.29
N GLU A 218 31.29 11.02 14.93
CA GLU A 218 32.22 9.99 15.44
C GLU A 218 32.36 10.02 16.98
N ASP A 219 32.15 11.17 17.60
CA ASP A 219 32.19 11.33 19.04
C ASP A 219 31.02 10.66 19.78
N ASP A 220 29.93 10.37 19.07
CA ASP A 220 28.74 9.67 19.59
C ASP A 220 28.85 8.14 19.44
N LEU A 221 29.90 7.66 18.75
CA LEU A 221 30.13 6.23 18.53
C LEU A 221 30.98 5.63 19.63
N ARG A 222 30.46 4.63 20.32
CA ARG A 222 31.22 3.77 21.19
C ARG A 222 31.61 2.49 20.48
N ILE A 223 32.87 2.32 20.13
CA ILE A 223 33.41 1.12 19.48
C ILE A 223 34.00 0.19 20.54
N ASP A 224 33.32 -0.90 20.83
CA ASP A 224 33.83 -1.95 21.74
C ASP A 224 34.40 -3.11 20.89
N THR A 225 35.69 -3.34 20.99
CA THR A 225 36.36 -4.44 20.29
C THR A 225 36.47 -5.65 21.18
N TYR A 226 36.07 -6.82 20.67
CA TYR A 226 36.10 -8.09 21.41
C TYR A 226 37.09 -9.07 20.76
N ARG A 227 37.72 -9.91 21.60
CA ARG A 227 38.44 -11.06 21.09
C ARG A 227 37.43 -12.12 20.70
N SER A 228 37.51 -12.60 19.47
CA SER A 228 36.64 -13.69 19.03
C SER A 228 36.96 -14.95 19.84
N SER A 229 35.97 -15.46 20.59
CA SER A 229 36.05 -16.72 21.32
C SER A 229 35.51 -17.86 20.45
N GLY A 230 36.36 -18.72 19.91
CA GLY A 230 35.98 -19.88 19.12
C GLY A 230 37.07 -20.93 19.07
N ALA A 231 36.73 -22.17 18.74
CA ALA A 231 37.69 -23.24 18.46
C ALA A 231 38.43 -22.96 17.15
N GLY A 232 39.51 -22.21 17.22
CA GLY A 232 40.35 -21.84 16.09
C GLY A 232 41.77 -21.55 16.52
N GLY A 233 42.73 -21.62 15.59
CA GLY A 233 44.15 -21.52 15.82
C GLY A 233 44.63 -20.18 16.40
N GLN A 234 45.94 -20.05 16.54
CA GLN A 234 46.62 -18.94 17.24
C GLN A 234 46.26 -17.51 16.72
N HIS A 235 45.71 -17.38 15.51
CA HIS A 235 45.30 -16.11 14.90
C HIS A 235 44.03 -15.52 15.54
N ILE A 236 43.05 -16.36 15.88
CA ILE A 236 41.77 -15.96 16.47
C ILE A 236 41.93 -15.40 17.88
N ASN A 237 42.95 -15.87 18.62
CA ASN A 237 43.20 -15.44 19.99
C ASN A 237 44.08 -14.18 20.13
N LYS A 238 44.59 -13.63 19.02
CA LYS A 238 45.51 -12.49 19.04
C LYS A 238 44.94 -11.22 18.40
N THR A 239 43.91 -11.31 17.58
CA THR A 239 43.27 -10.16 16.92
C THR A 239 41.96 -9.83 17.60
N SER A 240 41.79 -8.55 17.96
CA SER A 240 40.51 -7.97 18.34
C SER A 240 39.93 -7.30 17.10
N SER A 241 38.70 -7.66 16.75
CA SER A 241 37.90 -7.09 15.65
C SER A 241 36.55 -6.63 16.16
#